data_1abeb58cba8264087e4fce4a7a729251
#
_entry.id   1abeb58cba8264087e4fce4a7a729251
#
_cell.length_a   1.000
_cell.length_b   1.000
_cell.length_c   1.000
_cell.angle_alpha   90.00
_cell.angle_beta   90.00
_cell.angle_gamma   90.00
#
_symmetry.space_group_name_H-M   'P 1'
#
loop_
_entity.id
_entity.type
_entity.pdbx_description
1 polymer ?
#
loop_
_entity_poly.entity_id
_entity_poly.type
_entity_poly.pdbx_seq_one_letter_code
_entity_poly.pdbx_strand_id
1 'polypeptide(L)'
;DGLADLRSNFGGSTWTQIEDGSWYFHSFAKEQPDLNWECEEMRQELYDMMNWWLDKGVSGFRMDAITFIKKDLSFPSMPSDGEDGRCDVGKCCLNRPGIDEFLHELKLNTYGRGDFVTVAETPGVPNEDLDRYIGRDGHFSMIFDFSYTDIDINPGDLWLHQRDWTRSEE
;
A
#
# COMPACT_ATOMS: atom_id res chain seq x y z
N ASP A 1 -23.90 -3.88 15.26
CA ASP A 1 -22.96 -2.79 15.46
C ASP A 1 -21.58 -3.40 15.63
N GLY A 2 -20.71 -3.33 14.67
CA GLY A 2 -19.43 -4.01 14.73
C GLY A 2 -18.50 -3.65 13.58
N LEU A 3 -18.92 -2.74 12.72
CA LEU A 3 -18.03 -2.19 11.69
C LEU A 3 -17.22 -1.08 12.34
N ALA A 4 -15.89 -1.13 12.17
CA ALA A 4 -15.01 -0.11 12.68
C ALA A 4 -15.34 1.26 12.06
N ASP A 5 -15.34 2.29 12.89
CA ASP A 5 -15.52 3.67 12.44
C ASP A 5 -14.20 4.20 11.84
N LEU A 6 -13.85 3.67 10.68
CA LEU A 6 -12.66 4.07 9.94
C LEU A 6 -13.02 5.07 8.84
N ARG A 7 -12.17 6.08 8.70
CA ARG A 7 -12.22 7.06 7.62
C ARG A 7 -11.37 6.60 6.46
N SER A 8 -11.98 6.53 5.27
CA SER A 8 -11.29 6.28 4.00
C SER A 8 -10.27 7.39 3.69
N ASN A 9 -9.23 7.05 2.93
CA ASN A 9 -8.26 8.04 2.42
C ASN A 9 -8.91 9.18 1.62
N PHE A 10 -10.09 8.92 1.03
CA PHE A 10 -10.86 9.94 0.29
C PHE A 10 -12.01 10.54 1.12
N GLY A 11 -12.03 10.25 2.42
CA GLY A 11 -13.07 10.71 3.33
C GLY A 11 -14.28 9.77 3.39
N GLY A 12 -15.10 9.94 4.40
CA GLY A 12 -16.28 9.09 4.65
C GLY A 12 -15.94 7.72 5.25
N SER A 13 -16.93 6.83 5.27
CA SER A 13 -16.78 5.46 5.80
C SER A 13 -15.93 4.60 4.86
N THR A 14 -15.19 3.65 5.44
CA THR A 14 -14.50 2.57 4.71
C THR A 14 -15.40 1.36 4.43
N TRP A 15 -16.64 1.39 4.84
CA TRP A 15 -17.59 0.31 4.65
C TRP A 15 -18.78 0.77 3.84
N THR A 16 -19.14 -0.03 2.84
CA THR A 16 -20.33 0.20 2.01
C THR A 16 -21.20 -1.04 1.99
N GLN A 17 -22.51 -0.86 2.18
CA GLN A 17 -23.50 -1.93 2.09
C GLN A 17 -23.92 -2.10 0.64
N ILE A 18 -24.04 -3.36 0.19
CA ILE A 18 -24.62 -3.71 -1.11
C ILE A 18 -26.07 -4.14 -0.98
N GLU A 19 -26.74 -4.35 -2.11
CA GLU A 19 -28.20 -4.57 -2.18
C GLU A 19 -28.69 -5.80 -1.42
N ASP A 20 -27.86 -6.84 -1.28
CA ASP A 20 -28.21 -8.06 -0.52
C ASP A 20 -28.04 -7.92 1.00
N GLY A 21 -27.61 -6.73 1.47
CA GLY A 21 -27.43 -6.42 2.88
C GLY A 21 -26.04 -6.74 3.41
N SER A 22 -25.16 -7.36 2.63
CA SER A 22 -23.75 -7.57 3.00
C SER A 22 -22.94 -6.29 2.87
N TRP A 23 -21.73 -6.31 3.45
CA TRP A 23 -20.84 -5.15 3.49
C TRP A 23 -19.48 -5.51 2.90
N TYR A 24 -18.88 -4.56 2.20
CA TYR A 24 -17.49 -4.66 1.77
C TYR A 24 -16.64 -3.50 2.29
N PHE A 25 -15.35 -3.75 2.41
CA PHE A 25 -14.36 -2.79 2.87
C PHE A 25 -13.66 -2.12 1.69
N HIS A 26 -13.35 -0.83 1.85
CA HIS A 26 -12.54 -0.07 0.89
C HIS A 26 -11.68 0.97 1.62
N SER A 27 -10.39 0.95 1.39
CA SER A 27 -9.45 1.93 1.95
C SER A 27 -9.51 3.28 1.25
N PHE A 28 -10.02 3.31 0.01
CA PHE A 28 -10.12 4.48 -0.87
C PHE A 28 -11.58 4.73 -1.26
N ALA A 29 -11.87 4.91 -2.55
CA ALA A 29 -13.25 5.13 -2.99
C ALA A 29 -14.11 3.87 -2.83
N LYS A 30 -15.42 4.07 -2.63
CA LYS A 30 -16.38 2.96 -2.55
C LYS A 30 -16.44 2.11 -3.82
N GLU A 31 -16.02 2.65 -4.97
CA GLU A 31 -15.91 1.94 -6.24
C GLU A 31 -14.64 1.07 -6.33
N GLN A 32 -13.78 1.10 -5.31
CA GLN A 32 -12.51 0.38 -5.24
C GLN A 32 -12.51 -0.59 -4.04
N PRO A 33 -13.27 -1.70 -4.07
CA PRO A 33 -13.24 -2.70 -3.00
C PRO A 33 -11.83 -3.23 -2.77
N ASP A 34 -11.43 -3.31 -1.52
CA ASP A 34 -10.13 -3.89 -1.18
C ASP A 34 -10.15 -5.42 -1.32
N LEU A 35 -9.11 -5.96 -1.91
CA LEU A 35 -8.93 -7.40 -2.00
C LEU A 35 -8.45 -7.98 -0.66
N ASN A 36 -8.95 -9.17 -0.33
CA ASN A 36 -8.52 -9.89 0.87
C ASN A 36 -7.24 -10.68 0.59
N TRP A 37 -6.08 -10.11 0.91
CA TRP A 37 -4.77 -10.74 0.72
C TRP A 37 -4.50 -11.94 1.62
N GLU A 38 -5.31 -12.19 2.65
CA GLU A 38 -5.22 -13.44 3.41
C GLU A 38 -5.83 -14.64 2.65
N CYS A 39 -6.61 -14.39 1.60
CA CYS A 39 -7.17 -15.42 0.74
C CYS A 39 -6.13 -15.85 -0.32
N GLU A 40 -5.65 -17.08 -0.23
CA GLU A 40 -4.62 -17.62 -1.13
C GLU A 40 -5.14 -17.70 -2.57
N GLU A 41 -6.38 -18.14 -2.76
CA GLU A 41 -7.00 -18.25 -4.09
C GLU A 41 -7.06 -16.88 -4.78
N MET A 42 -7.41 -15.82 -4.04
CA MET A 42 -7.41 -14.46 -4.58
C MET A 42 -6.01 -14.03 -5.01
N ARG A 43 -4.97 -14.32 -4.19
CA ARG A 43 -3.59 -13.99 -4.55
C ARG A 43 -3.15 -14.73 -5.81
N GLN A 44 -3.51 -16.02 -5.94
CA GLN A 44 -3.16 -16.81 -7.13
C GLN A 44 -3.80 -16.24 -8.40
N GLU A 45 -5.08 -15.88 -8.36
CA GLU A 45 -5.77 -15.23 -9.49
C GLU A 45 -5.08 -13.90 -9.89
N LEU A 46 -4.62 -13.13 -8.90
CA LEU A 46 -3.87 -11.91 -9.14
C LEU A 46 -2.52 -12.18 -9.81
N TYR A 47 -1.78 -13.21 -9.36
CA TYR A 47 -0.51 -13.60 -9.97
C TYR A 47 -0.70 -14.11 -11.39
N ASP A 48 -1.73 -14.88 -11.66
CA ASP A 48 -2.06 -15.38 -12.98
C ASP A 48 -2.42 -14.22 -13.93
N MET A 49 -3.18 -13.25 -13.47
CA MET A 49 -3.49 -12.02 -14.22
C MET A 49 -2.21 -11.24 -14.55
N MET A 50 -1.32 -11.03 -13.59
CA MET A 50 -0.06 -10.31 -13.82
C MET A 50 0.84 -11.07 -14.80
N ASN A 51 0.97 -12.39 -14.64
CA ASN A 51 1.74 -13.24 -15.55
C ASN A 51 1.19 -13.22 -16.97
N TRP A 52 -0.13 -13.19 -17.11
CA TRP A 52 -0.76 -13.05 -18.44
C TRP A 52 -0.32 -11.76 -19.15
N TRP A 53 -0.22 -10.63 -18.42
CA TRP A 53 0.27 -9.38 -18.99
C TRP A 53 1.77 -9.43 -19.33
N LEU A 54 2.60 -10.02 -18.45
CA LEU A 54 4.02 -10.22 -18.71
C LEU A 54 4.25 -11.08 -19.97
N ASP A 55 3.45 -12.14 -20.14
CA ASP A 55 3.51 -13.02 -21.32
C ASP A 55 3.03 -12.29 -22.61
N LYS A 56 2.26 -11.24 -22.50
CA LYS A 56 1.90 -10.33 -23.62
C LYS A 56 3.00 -9.32 -23.96
N GLY A 57 4.09 -9.29 -23.21
CA GLY A 57 5.24 -8.42 -23.46
C GLY A 57 5.22 -7.10 -22.69
N VAL A 58 4.41 -6.98 -21.63
CA VAL A 58 4.51 -5.84 -20.70
C VAL A 58 5.87 -5.92 -19.98
N SER A 59 6.60 -4.81 -19.92
CA SER A 59 7.96 -4.77 -19.37
C SER A 59 8.01 -4.53 -17.86
N GLY A 60 6.87 -4.40 -17.21
CA GLY A 60 6.79 -4.21 -15.76
C GLY A 60 5.47 -3.60 -15.31
N PHE A 61 5.42 -3.20 -14.05
CA PHE A 61 4.20 -2.69 -13.42
C PHE A 61 4.47 -1.47 -12.55
N ARG A 62 3.50 -0.57 -12.49
CA ARG A 62 3.33 0.36 -11.40
C ARG A 62 2.36 -0.23 -10.39
N MET A 63 2.79 -0.34 -9.12
CA MET A 63 1.99 -0.88 -8.02
C MET A 63 1.38 0.28 -7.23
N ASP A 64 0.07 0.41 -7.33
CA ASP A 64 -0.70 1.45 -6.67
C ASP A 64 -0.89 1.13 -5.19
N ALA A 65 -0.58 2.10 -4.31
CA ALA A 65 -0.83 2.04 -2.85
C ALA A 65 -0.50 0.67 -2.22
N ILE A 66 0.61 0.05 -2.63
CA ILE A 66 0.92 -1.35 -2.31
C ILE A 66 1.07 -1.61 -0.80
N THR A 67 1.35 -0.58 -0.01
CA THR A 67 1.46 -0.68 1.44
C THR A 67 0.11 -0.88 2.16
N PHE A 68 -1.01 -0.79 1.44
CA PHE A 68 -2.35 -1.03 1.97
C PHE A 68 -2.84 -2.48 1.81
N ILE A 69 -2.07 -3.40 1.21
CA ILE A 69 -2.54 -4.77 0.96
C ILE A 69 -2.71 -5.60 2.24
N LYS A 70 -1.82 -5.42 3.23
CA LYS A 70 -1.93 -6.08 4.54
C LYS A 70 -2.79 -5.27 5.49
N LYS A 71 -3.76 -5.93 6.12
CA LYS A 71 -4.72 -5.31 7.02
C LYS A 71 -4.76 -6.01 8.37
N ASP A 72 -5.13 -5.28 9.41
CA ASP A 72 -5.60 -5.88 10.65
C ASP A 72 -7.08 -6.24 10.47
N LEU A 73 -7.34 -7.49 10.12
CA LEU A 73 -8.71 -7.98 9.86
C LEU A 73 -9.60 -8.05 11.10
N SER A 74 -9.07 -7.80 12.29
CA SER A 74 -9.90 -7.63 13.48
C SER A 74 -10.67 -6.32 13.47
N PHE A 75 -10.25 -5.37 12.63
CA PHE A 75 -10.81 -4.02 12.52
C PHE A 75 -11.17 -3.43 13.90
N PRO A 76 -10.17 -3.26 14.78
CA PRO A 76 -10.42 -2.83 16.14
C PRO A 76 -11.05 -1.43 16.15
N SER A 77 -11.97 -1.21 17.05
CA SER A 77 -12.49 0.14 17.30
C SER A 77 -11.37 1.01 17.89
N MET A 78 -11.12 2.15 17.26
CA MET A 78 -10.07 3.08 17.65
C MET A 78 -10.64 4.45 17.98
N PRO A 79 -9.98 5.22 18.85
CA PRO A 79 -10.36 6.60 19.11
C PRO A 79 -10.37 7.41 17.80
N SER A 80 -11.41 8.23 17.64
CA SER A 80 -11.49 9.20 16.54
C SER A 80 -10.29 10.14 16.53
N ASP A 81 -9.76 10.41 15.34
CA ASP A 81 -8.68 11.38 15.10
C ASP A 81 -9.13 12.55 14.20
N GLY A 82 -10.39 12.61 13.85
CA GLY A 82 -10.97 13.66 13.03
C GLY A 82 -12.30 14.19 13.55
N GLU A 83 -12.75 15.31 12.99
CA GLU A 83 -14.02 15.95 13.35
C GLU A 83 -15.26 15.13 12.95
N ASP A 84 -15.08 14.18 12.02
CA ASP A 84 -16.11 13.27 11.52
C ASP A 84 -16.41 12.09 12.45
N GLY A 85 -15.73 12.03 13.60
CA GLY A 85 -15.88 10.96 14.58
C GLY A 85 -15.24 9.63 14.17
N ARG A 86 -14.44 9.61 13.11
CA ARG A 86 -13.76 8.42 12.58
C ARG A 86 -12.27 8.46 12.85
N CYS A 87 -11.66 7.29 12.75
CA CYS A 87 -10.22 7.09 12.82
C CYS A 87 -9.66 6.86 11.41
N ASP A 88 -8.47 7.36 11.12
CA ASP A 88 -7.79 7.16 9.85
C ASP A 88 -7.58 5.67 9.54
N VAL A 89 -7.93 5.24 8.31
CA VAL A 89 -7.82 3.85 7.87
C VAL A 89 -6.38 3.34 7.87
N GLY A 90 -5.41 4.22 7.68
CA GLY A 90 -3.99 3.88 7.70
C GLY A 90 -3.55 3.20 8.99
N LYS A 91 -4.20 3.51 10.12
CA LYS A 91 -3.89 2.85 11.39
C LYS A 91 -4.18 1.35 11.41
N CYS A 92 -5.08 0.87 10.55
CA CYS A 92 -5.41 -0.55 10.39
C CYS A 92 -4.74 -1.18 9.17
N CYS A 93 -4.42 -0.39 8.15
CA CYS A 93 -4.15 -0.90 6.81
C CYS A 93 -2.81 -0.48 6.24
N LEU A 94 -2.16 0.56 6.78
CA LEU A 94 -0.95 1.10 6.18
C LEU A 94 0.30 0.40 6.71
N ASN A 95 1.13 -0.12 5.82
CA ASN A 95 2.44 -0.74 6.10
C ASN A 95 2.44 -1.68 7.32
N ARG A 96 1.47 -2.57 7.37
CA ARG A 96 1.27 -3.45 8.53
C ARG A 96 2.35 -4.52 8.64
N PRO A 97 2.72 -4.94 9.87
CA PRO A 97 3.63 -6.07 10.09
C PRO A 97 3.18 -7.32 9.33
N GLY A 98 4.11 -8.01 8.69
CA GLY A 98 3.84 -9.20 7.86
C GLY A 98 3.55 -8.87 6.39
N ILE A 99 3.54 -7.60 5.98
CA ILE A 99 3.35 -7.22 4.57
C ILE A 99 4.44 -7.79 3.66
N ASP A 100 5.66 -7.92 4.17
CA ASP A 100 6.80 -8.46 3.40
C ASP A 100 6.56 -9.87 2.89
N GLU A 101 5.80 -10.68 3.61
CA GLU A 101 5.45 -12.04 3.19
C GLU A 101 4.66 -11.98 1.88
N PHE A 102 3.67 -11.09 1.80
CA PHE A 102 2.87 -10.90 0.58
C PHE A 102 3.67 -10.26 -0.55
N LEU A 103 4.51 -9.27 -0.25
CA LEU A 103 5.36 -8.63 -1.26
C LEU A 103 6.41 -9.59 -1.83
N HIS A 104 6.98 -10.44 -0.98
CA HIS A 104 7.91 -11.48 -1.39
C HIS A 104 7.23 -12.54 -2.26
N GLU A 105 6.07 -13.03 -1.84
CA GLU A 105 5.26 -14.00 -2.59
C GLU A 105 4.86 -13.43 -3.96
N LEU A 106 4.38 -12.17 -3.99
CA LEU A 106 4.06 -11.46 -5.22
C LEU A 106 5.25 -11.40 -6.19
N LYS A 107 6.42 -10.98 -5.69
CA LYS A 107 7.65 -10.91 -6.50
C LYS A 107 8.02 -12.26 -7.07
N LEU A 108 8.07 -13.31 -6.24
CA LEU A 108 8.46 -14.65 -6.66
C LEU A 108 7.54 -15.25 -7.72
N ASN A 109 6.23 -15.03 -7.58
CA ASN A 109 5.22 -15.62 -8.46
C ASN A 109 4.94 -14.80 -9.72
N THR A 110 5.51 -13.58 -9.86
CA THR A 110 5.25 -12.71 -11.00
C THR A 110 6.52 -12.14 -11.62
N TYR A 111 6.82 -10.88 -11.39
CA TYR A 111 7.91 -10.15 -12.05
C TYR A 111 9.33 -10.60 -11.64
N GLY A 112 9.49 -11.36 -10.56
CA GLY A 112 10.78 -11.94 -10.16
C GLY A 112 11.31 -13.02 -11.12
N ARG A 113 10.51 -13.50 -12.07
CA ARG A 113 10.89 -14.52 -13.06
C ARG A 113 11.74 -13.97 -14.22
N GLY A 114 11.91 -12.66 -14.35
CA GLY A 114 12.62 -12.04 -15.47
C GLY A 114 13.11 -10.63 -15.16
N ASP A 115 13.64 -9.99 -16.18
CA ASP A 115 14.11 -8.59 -16.09
C ASP A 115 12.94 -7.63 -16.35
N PHE A 116 12.13 -7.42 -15.32
CA PHE A 116 10.98 -6.55 -15.36
C PHE A 116 11.17 -5.37 -14.41
N VAL A 117 10.71 -4.19 -14.83
CA VAL A 117 10.77 -2.97 -14.02
C VAL A 117 9.50 -2.83 -13.18
N THR A 118 9.67 -2.58 -11.90
CA THR A 118 8.56 -2.29 -11.01
C THR A 118 8.76 -0.96 -10.31
N VAL A 119 7.71 -0.15 -10.24
CA VAL A 119 7.68 1.06 -9.45
C VAL A 119 6.47 1.02 -8.50
N ALA A 120 6.71 1.19 -7.21
CA ALA A 120 5.67 1.04 -6.21
C ALA A 120 5.35 2.37 -5.51
N GLU A 121 4.06 2.59 -5.24
CA GLU A 121 3.65 3.60 -4.28
C GLU A 121 3.69 3.02 -2.88
N THR A 122 4.54 3.57 -2.04
CA THR A 122 4.82 3.04 -0.70
C THR A 122 4.58 4.09 0.40
N PRO A 123 3.37 4.69 0.48
CA PRO A 123 3.10 5.62 1.57
C PRO A 123 3.29 4.92 2.92
N GLY A 124 3.75 5.68 3.92
CA GLY A 124 3.92 5.18 5.28
C GLY A 124 5.12 4.26 5.51
N VAL A 125 6.03 4.13 4.55
CA VAL A 125 7.29 3.42 4.75
C VAL A 125 8.31 4.40 5.32
N PRO A 126 8.85 4.15 6.52
CA PRO A 126 9.89 5.00 7.08
C PRO A 126 11.23 4.78 6.35
N ASN A 127 12.10 5.79 6.39
CA ASN A 127 13.38 5.76 5.67
C ASN A 127 14.28 4.59 6.06
N GLU A 128 14.23 4.16 7.32
CA GLU A 128 14.98 3.00 7.82
C GLU A 128 14.53 1.67 7.22
N ASP A 129 13.32 1.60 6.67
CA ASP A 129 12.74 0.40 6.07
C ASP A 129 12.86 0.37 4.52
N LEU A 130 13.39 1.44 3.91
CA LEU A 130 13.46 1.54 2.44
C LEU A 130 14.22 0.40 1.78
N ASP A 131 15.27 -0.11 2.40
CA ASP A 131 16.08 -1.24 1.88
C ASP A 131 15.26 -2.52 1.69
N ARG A 132 14.14 -2.67 2.39
CA ARG A 132 13.20 -3.79 2.23
C ARG A 132 12.39 -3.64 0.95
N TYR A 133 12.11 -2.41 0.55
CA TYR A 133 11.28 -2.11 -0.61
C TYR A 133 12.09 -1.97 -1.90
N ILE A 134 13.27 -1.35 -1.84
CA ILE A 134 14.14 -1.10 -3.00
C ILE A 134 15.54 -1.63 -2.74
N GLY A 135 16.37 -1.63 -3.78
CA GLY A 135 17.73 -2.13 -3.70
C GLY A 135 17.88 -3.52 -4.28
N ARG A 136 19.06 -4.11 -4.12
CA ARG A 136 19.41 -5.38 -4.76
C ARG A 136 18.47 -6.53 -4.38
N ASP A 137 18.10 -6.59 -3.12
CA ASP A 137 17.24 -7.64 -2.55
C ASP A 137 15.83 -7.15 -2.25
N GLY A 138 15.52 -5.88 -2.53
CA GLY A 138 14.22 -5.27 -2.29
C GLY A 138 13.10 -5.87 -3.13
N HIS A 139 11.87 -5.54 -2.76
CA HIS A 139 10.67 -6.06 -3.44
C HIS A 139 10.47 -5.44 -4.82
N PHE A 140 10.89 -4.18 -5.03
CA PHE A 140 10.64 -3.40 -6.23
C PHE A 140 11.93 -2.79 -6.79
N SER A 141 11.92 -2.44 -8.07
CA SER A 141 13.04 -1.74 -8.71
C SER A 141 13.15 -0.29 -8.24
N MET A 142 12.01 0.36 -8.03
CA MET A 142 11.88 1.76 -7.61
C MET A 142 10.63 1.96 -6.77
N ILE A 143 10.60 3.06 -6.03
CA ILE A 143 9.39 3.54 -5.33
C ILE A 143 9.15 5.02 -5.63
N PHE A 144 7.90 5.46 -5.44
CA PHE A 144 7.59 6.87 -5.32
C PHE A 144 7.87 7.34 -3.89
N ASP A 145 8.74 8.33 -3.77
CA ASP A 145 8.97 9.00 -2.49
C ASP A 145 7.97 10.16 -2.33
N PHE A 146 7.02 9.97 -1.41
CA PHE A 146 6.01 10.98 -1.08
C PHE A 146 6.45 11.94 0.02
N SER A 147 7.62 11.77 0.60
CA SER A 147 8.11 12.63 1.69
C SER A 147 8.16 14.12 1.32
N TYR A 148 8.30 14.40 0.02
CA TYR A 148 8.28 15.78 -0.49
C TYR A 148 6.89 16.39 -0.58
N THR A 149 5.82 15.62 -0.58
CA THR A 149 4.44 16.13 -0.67
C THR A 149 3.98 16.75 0.64
N ASP A 150 4.59 16.33 1.74
CA ASP A 150 4.27 16.77 3.11
C ASP A 150 5.17 17.91 3.59
N ILE A 151 6.12 18.34 2.76
CA ILE A 151 6.99 19.47 3.08
C ILE A 151 6.16 20.74 3.01
N ASP A 152 5.89 21.33 4.17
CA ASP A 152 5.47 22.73 4.22
C ASP A 152 6.59 23.58 3.59
N ILE A 153 6.24 24.49 2.67
CA ILE A 153 7.20 25.31 1.90
C ILE A 153 7.91 26.29 2.87
N ASN A 154 8.58 25.73 3.84
CA ASN A 154 9.47 26.46 4.74
C ASN A 154 10.91 26.21 4.24
N PRO A 155 11.65 27.24 3.78
CA PRO A 155 13.01 27.05 3.26
C PRO A 155 13.96 26.31 4.21
N GLY A 156 13.65 26.27 5.51
CA GLY A 156 14.40 25.52 6.51
C GLY A 156 14.25 24.01 6.40
N ASP A 157 13.07 23.54 6.00
CA ASP A 157 12.76 22.10 5.91
C ASP A 157 13.33 21.47 4.64
N LEU A 158 13.36 22.22 3.54
CA LEU A 158 14.01 21.81 2.29
C LEU A 158 15.49 21.40 2.47
N TRP A 159 16.20 22.06 3.39
CA TRP A 159 17.61 21.75 3.68
C TRP A 159 17.79 20.44 4.46
N LEU A 160 16.85 20.07 5.28
CA LEU A 160 16.90 18.83 6.04
C LEU A 160 16.70 17.62 5.13
N HIS A 161 15.74 17.69 4.22
CA HIS A 161 15.48 16.65 3.24
C HIS A 161 16.60 16.48 2.19
N GLN A 162 17.21 17.57 1.73
CA GLN A 162 18.38 17.49 0.84
C GLN A 162 19.60 16.81 1.50
N ARG A 163 19.73 16.86 2.83
CA ARG A 163 20.80 16.15 3.55
C ARG A 163 20.58 14.66 3.60
N ASP A 164 19.36 14.21 3.70
CA ASP A 164 19.04 12.78 3.74
C ASP A 164 19.20 12.11 2.38
N TRP A 165 18.98 12.84 1.29
CA TRP A 165 19.20 12.36 -0.08
C TRP A 165 20.66 12.09 -0.41
N THR A 166 21.57 12.88 0.09
CA THR A 166 23.03 12.69 -0.16
C THR A 166 23.60 11.49 0.58
N ARG A 167 22.87 10.89 1.52
CA ARG A 167 23.27 9.67 2.24
C ARG A 167 22.86 8.37 1.55
N SER A 168 21.93 8.41 0.62
CA SER A 168 21.49 7.24 -0.12
C SER A 168 22.31 6.93 -1.38
N GLU A 169 23.30 7.78 -1.71
CA GLU A 169 24.21 7.57 -2.85
C GLU A 169 25.59 7.04 -2.43
N GLU A 170 25.84 6.78 -1.14
CA GLU A 170 27.04 6.11 -0.62
C GLU A 170 26.74 4.64 -0.27
#